data_e25419a46fc1466c9f82dd1c188dd472
#
_entry.id   e25419a46fc1466c9f82dd1c188dd472
#
_cell.length_a   1.000
_cell.length_b   1.000
_cell.length_c   1.000
_cell.angle_alpha   90.00
_cell.angle_beta   90.00
_cell.angle_gamma   90.00
#
_symmetry.space_group_name_H-M   'P 1'
#
loop_
_entity.id
_entity.type
_entity.pdbx_description
1 polymer ?
#
loop_
_entity_poly.entity_id
_entity_poly.type
_entity_poly.pdbx_seq_one_letter_code
_entity_poly.pdbx_strand_id
1 'polypeptide(L)'
;TITHPVNKGKGTALKHGLSQAKKEGFRYAITIDSDGQHFASDIPCFIEAIEKEPDTLLVGARNLASDNMPGKNTFANKFSNFWFRLETGLKLEDTQSGYRLYPLRKMNVQSCWYTAKYEFELEAIVFTAWGDVAVKNIPIHVYYPPQAERVSHFRPFRDFTRISVLNTVLVLITCLWIVPRNLLRKLSWSNCKRFFTDHVLNTRESNLKIVLAIMLGIFMGIVPLWGYQMLITLFLAHLFRLNKVIALVAANISIPPMIPLLLYGSYRTGCMVLGNPPDLHLGDLSLENVKSVLEQYLIGSIIFAMACSLLSGVISTVLLAICRRKNGYD
;
A
#
# COMPACT_ATOMS: atom_id res chain seq x y z
N THR A 1 4.16 -39.17 -2.10
CA THR A 1 3.92 -38.54 -3.43
C THR A 1 2.46 -38.13 -3.52
N ILE A 2 2.21 -36.89 -4.02
CA ILE A 2 0.86 -36.40 -4.28
C ILE A 2 0.70 -36.30 -5.79
N THR A 3 -0.34 -36.96 -6.31
CA THR A 3 -0.62 -36.98 -7.75
C THR A 3 -1.98 -36.34 -8.02
N HIS A 4 -2.06 -35.51 -9.06
CA HIS A 4 -3.30 -34.96 -9.55
C HIS A 4 -3.75 -35.74 -10.81
N PRO A 5 -5.00 -36.20 -10.87
CA PRO A 5 -5.47 -36.95 -12.03
C PRO A 5 -5.57 -36.10 -13.31
N VAL A 6 -5.64 -34.77 -13.15
CA VAL A 6 -5.68 -33.80 -14.26
C VAL A 6 -4.74 -32.63 -13.95
N ASN A 7 -4.15 -32.02 -14.96
CA ASN A 7 -3.34 -30.83 -14.81
C ASN A 7 -4.19 -29.63 -14.33
N LYS A 8 -4.01 -29.22 -13.07
CA LYS A 8 -4.70 -28.08 -12.44
C LYS A 8 -3.87 -26.80 -12.38
N GLY A 9 -2.63 -26.84 -12.93
CA GLY A 9 -1.68 -25.75 -12.93
C GLY A 9 -0.69 -25.77 -11.76
N LYS A 10 0.49 -25.14 -11.98
CA LYS A 10 1.62 -25.10 -11.03
C LYS A 10 1.19 -24.58 -9.65
N GLY A 11 0.46 -23.47 -9.59
CA GLY A 11 -0.01 -22.87 -8.34
C GLY A 11 -0.88 -23.81 -7.51
N THR A 12 -1.79 -24.56 -8.16
CA THR A 12 -2.60 -25.57 -7.45
C THR A 12 -1.75 -26.71 -6.88
N ALA A 13 -0.76 -27.17 -7.63
CA ALA A 13 0.16 -28.21 -7.15
C ALA A 13 0.98 -27.73 -5.95
N LEU A 14 1.51 -26.51 -6.01
CA LEU A 14 2.24 -25.89 -4.90
C LEU A 14 1.36 -25.72 -3.66
N LYS A 15 0.15 -25.21 -3.80
CA LYS A 15 -0.82 -25.09 -2.69
C LYS A 15 -1.07 -26.43 -2.00
N HIS A 16 -1.29 -27.46 -2.80
CA HIS A 16 -1.54 -28.81 -2.27
C HIS A 16 -0.32 -29.33 -1.51
N GLY A 17 0.88 -29.23 -2.11
CA GLY A 17 2.11 -29.68 -1.48
C GLY A 17 2.40 -28.94 -0.17
N LEU A 18 2.33 -27.61 -0.18
CA LEU A 18 2.55 -26.76 1.00
C LEU A 18 1.50 -27.02 2.10
N SER A 19 0.24 -27.20 1.71
CA SER A 19 -0.86 -27.51 2.65
C SER A 19 -0.66 -28.88 3.29
N GLN A 20 -0.27 -29.89 2.51
CA GLN A 20 0.00 -31.22 3.02
C GLN A 20 1.20 -31.24 3.96
N ALA A 21 2.31 -30.60 3.57
CA ALA A 21 3.47 -30.47 4.43
C ALA A 21 3.14 -29.78 5.77
N LYS A 22 2.28 -28.75 5.75
CA LYS A 22 1.81 -28.08 6.96
C LYS A 22 0.96 -29.02 7.83
N LYS A 23 0.06 -29.82 7.23
CA LYS A 23 -0.76 -30.80 7.96
C LYS A 23 0.07 -31.90 8.61
N GLU A 24 1.14 -32.31 7.96
CA GLU A 24 2.11 -33.30 8.47
C GLU A 24 3.06 -32.73 9.54
N GLY A 25 2.93 -31.43 9.86
CA GLY A 25 3.68 -30.80 10.95
C GLY A 25 5.05 -30.28 10.56
N PHE A 26 5.40 -30.28 9.28
CA PHE A 26 6.66 -29.66 8.82
C PHE A 26 6.67 -28.16 9.10
N ARG A 27 7.82 -27.65 9.54
CA ARG A 27 8.01 -26.22 9.83
C ARG A 27 8.30 -25.44 8.57
N TYR A 28 9.00 -26.05 7.63
CA TYR A 28 9.46 -25.46 6.38
C TYR A 28 9.19 -26.40 5.22
N ALA A 29 9.03 -25.84 4.02
CA ALA A 29 9.00 -26.59 2.78
C ALA A 29 9.83 -25.87 1.73
N ILE A 30 10.66 -26.62 1.01
CA ILE A 30 11.43 -26.10 -0.14
C ILE A 30 10.71 -26.54 -1.41
N THR A 31 10.53 -25.58 -2.33
CA THR A 31 10.06 -25.84 -3.69
C THR A 31 11.20 -25.69 -4.67
N ILE A 32 11.25 -26.54 -5.67
CA ILE A 32 12.22 -26.49 -6.77
C ILE A 32 11.48 -26.84 -8.07
N ASP A 33 11.81 -26.15 -9.16
CA ASP A 33 11.24 -26.47 -10.46
C ASP A 33 11.89 -27.72 -11.03
N SER A 34 11.07 -28.57 -11.67
CA SER A 34 11.51 -29.86 -12.22
C SER A 34 12.06 -29.77 -13.65
N ASP A 35 12.38 -28.56 -14.13
CA ASP A 35 12.91 -28.31 -15.47
C ASP A 35 14.43 -28.50 -15.60
N GLY A 36 15.08 -28.91 -14.53
CA GLY A 36 16.52 -29.15 -14.49
C GLY A 36 17.39 -27.89 -14.47
N GLN A 37 16.79 -26.71 -14.31
CA GLN A 37 17.57 -25.45 -14.25
C GLN A 37 18.17 -25.19 -12.88
N HIS A 38 17.58 -25.72 -11.82
CA HIS A 38 18.00 -25.50 -10.43
C HIS A 38 18.80 -26.68 -9.86
N PHE A 39 19.81 -26.39 -9.06
CA PHE A 39 20.68 -27.39 -8.46
C PHE A 39 20.26 -27.70 -7.01
N ALA A 40 20.11 -28.98 -6.69
CA ALA A 40 19.86 -29.43 -5.33
C ALA A 40 21.01 -29.10 -4.35
N SER A 41 22.22 -28.88 -4.87
CA SER A 41 23.39 -28.44 -4.10
C SER A 41 23.22 -27.08 -3.42
N ASP A 42 22.23 -26.28 -3.81
CA ASP A 42 21.95 -25.00 -3.17
C ASP A 42 21.03 -25.13 -1.94
N ILE A 43 20.42 -26.31 -1.69
CA ILE A 43 19.57 -26.55 -0.51
C ILE A 43 20.25 -26.20 0.81
N PRO A 44 21.53 -26.58 1.05
CA PRO A 44 22.22 -26.20 2.28
C PRO A 44 22.25 -24.69 2.53
N CYS A 45 22.38 -23.85 1.49
CA CYS A 45 22.35 -22.40 1.64
C CYS A 45 21.00 -21.89 2.19
N PHE A 46 19.90 -22.49 1.77
CA PHE A 46 18.58 -22.17 2.32
C PHE A 46 18.45 -22.62 3.78
N ILE A 47 19.01 -23.77 4.14
CA ILE A 47 18.98 -24.29 5.51
C ILE A 47 19.79 -23.38 6.44
N GLU A 48 21.02 -23.04 6.06
CA GLU A 48 21.86 -22.13 6.84
C GLU A 48 21.22 -20.74 7.03
N ALA A 49 20.56 -20.22 6.00
CA ALA A 49 19.90 -18.93 6.06
C ALA A 49 18.67 -18.95 6.97
N ILE A 50 17.86 -20.02 6.93
CA ILE A 50 16.67 -20.12 7.77
C ILE A 50 17.00 -20.42 9.24
N GLU A 51 18.15 -21.04 9.52
CA GLU A 51 18.66 -21.20 10.87
C GLU A 51 19.07 -19.86 11.49
N LYS A 52 19.67 -18.97 10.69
CA LYS A 52 20.06 -17.62 11.12
C LYS A 52 18.86 -16.70 11.28
N GLU A 53 17.88 -16.81 10.39
CA GLU A 53 16.67 -15.96 10.38
C GLU A 53 15.40 -16.82 10.28
N PRO A 54 14.96 -17.41 11.40
CA PRO A 54 13.76 -18.22 11.42
C PRO A 54 12.51 -17.45 10.95
N ASP A 55 11.55 -18.19 10.43
CA ASP A 55 10.26 -17.64 9.98
C ASP A 55 10.36 -16.66 8.77
N THR A 56 11.46 -16.67 8.02
CA THR A 56 11.65 -15.88 6.79
C THR A 56 11.27 -16.71 5.56
N LEU A 57 10.56 -16.10 4.60
CA LEU A 57 10.39 -16.68 3.27
C LEU A 57 11.64 -16.37 2.44
N LEU A 58 12.32 -17.42 1.99
CA LEU A 58 13.54 -17.29 1.20
C LEU A 58 13.25 -17.57 -0.27
N VAL A 59 13.68 -16.68 -1.15
CA VAL A 59 13.51 -16.77 -2.61
C VAL A 59 14.90 -16.82 -3.25
N GLY A 60 15.18 -17.86 -4.02
CA GLY A 60 16.43 -17.99 -4.74
C GLY A 60 16.58 -16.87 -5.78
N ALA A 61 17.66 -16.12 -5.71
CA ALA A 61 17.97 -15.05 -6.65
C ALA A 61 18.96 -15.56 -7.70
N ARG A 62 18.56 -15.49 -8.95
CA ARG A 62 19.41 -15.83 -10.10
C ARG A 62 20.39 -14.69 -10.36
N ASN A 63 21.61 -15.01 -10.76
CA ASN A 63 22.53 -13.98 -11.23
C ASN A 63 22.07 -13.46 -12.60
N LEU A 64 21.33 -12.34 -12.59
CA LEU A 64 20.76 -11.70 -13.79
C LEU A 64 21.80 -10.97 -14.64
N ALA A 65 23.04 -10.84 -14.15
CA ALA A 65 24.16 -10.21 -14.85
C ALA A 65 25.02 -11.21 -15.64
N SER A 66 24.67 -12.51 -15.65
CA SER A 66 25.41 -13.51 -16.42
C SER A 66 25.20 -13.35 -17.92
N ASP A 67 26.25 -13.41 -18.72
CA ASP A 67 26.26 -13.23 -20.18
C ASP A 67 25.34 -14.20 -20.94
N ASN A 68 24.94 -15.30 -20.31
CA ASN A 68 24.08 -16.33 -20.90
C ASN A 68 22.57 -16.10 -20.67
N MET A 69 22.16 -15.01 -20.02
CA MET A 69 20.75 -14.75 -19.74
C MET A 69 20.07 -14.01 -20.89
N PRO A 70 18.91 -14.50 -21.40
CA PRO A 70 18.14 -13.77 -22.42
C PRO A 70 17.67 -12.42 -21.88
N GLY A 71 17.91 -11.33 -22.63
CA GLY A 71 17.50 -9.97 -22.24
C GLY A 71 16.00 -9.82 -21.93
N LYS A 72 15.13 -10.63 -22.55
CA LYS A 72 13.68 -10.68 -22.26
C LYS A 72 13.39 -11.11 -20.82
N ASN A 73 14.16 -12.04 -20.26
CA ASN A 73 13.98 -12.51 -18.89
C ASN A 73 14.38 -11.43 -17.87
N THR A 74 15.41 -10.65 -18.21
CA THR A 74 15.86 -9.51 -17.38
C THR A 74 14.78 -8.42 -17.30
N PHE A 75 14.10 -8.09 -18.43
CA PHE A 75 13.02 -7.13 -18.43
C PHE A 75 11.81 -7.63 -17.61
N ALA A 76 11.37 -8.87 -17.82
CA ALA A 76 10.25 -9.46 -17.08
C ALA A 76 10.51 -9.51 -15.58
N ASN A 77 11.76 -9.82 -15.18
CA ASN A 77 12.15 -9.82 -13.77
C ASN A 77 12.15 -8.40 -13.18
N LYS A 78 12.75 -7.42 -13.86
CA LYS A 78 12.74 -6.01 -13.40
C LYS A 78 11.30 -5.49 -13.27
N PHE A 79 10.42 -5.85 -14.21
CA PHE A 79 9.01 -5.50 -14.17
C PHE A 79 8.30 -6.13 -12.96
N SER A 80 8.50 -7.42 -12.70
CA SER A 80 7.94 -8.11 -11.53
C SER A 80 8.47 -7.54 -10.21
N ASN A 81 9.77 -7.26 -10.12
CA ASN A 81 10.39 -6.66 -8.93
C ASN A 81 9.86 -5.25 -8.65
N PHE A 82 9.57 -4.46 -9.71
CA PHE A 82 8.95 -3.13 -9.58
C PHE A 82 7.57 -3.23 -8.95
N TRP A 83 6.70 -4.11 -9.44
CA TRP A 83 5.36 -4.29 -8.88
C TRP A 83 5.40 -4.80 -7.45
N PHE A 84 6.21 -5.82 -7.17
CA PHE A 84 6.40 -6.32 -5.81
C PHE A 84 6.82 -5.22 -4.84
N ARG A 85 7.76 -4.35 -5.26
CA ARG A 85 8.18 -3.20 -4.44
C ARG A 85 7.03 -2.21 -4.21
N LEU A 86 6.21 -1.94 -5.21
CA LEU A 86 5.05 -1.06 -5.09
C LEU A 86 4.00 -1.64 -4.13
N GLU A 87 3.78 -2.94 -4.18
CA GLU A 87 2.77 -3.67 -3.41
C GLU A 87 3.17 -3.89 -1.95
N THR A 88 4.47 -4.04 -1.67
CA THR A 88 4.95 -4.45 -0.34
C THR A 88 5.87 -3.42 0.32
N GLY A 89 6.47 -2.52 -0.44
CA GLY A 89 7.54 -1.62 0.01
C GLY A 89 8.90 -2.31 0.13
N LEU A 90 9.00 -3.63 -0.08
CA LEU A 90 10.24 -4.40 0.03
C LEU A 90 10.97 -4.44 -1.31
N LYS A 91 12.30 -4.57 -1.27
CA LYS A 91 13.13 -4.71 -2.46
C LYS A 91 13.68 -6.13 -2.54
N LEU A 92 13.37 -6.83 -3.63
CA LEU A 92 13.95 -8.12 -3.99
C LEU A 92 14.71 -8.00 -5.31
N GLU A 93 15.73 -8.83 -5.47
CA GLU A 93 16.54 -8.91 -6.71
C GLU A 93 15.86 -9.84 -7.73
N ASP A 94 15.19 -10.88 -7.26
CA ASP A 94 14.44 -11.83 -8.08
C ASP A 94 13.15 -12.25 -7.37
N THR A 95 12.02 -11.95 -7.98
CA THR A 95 10.68 -12.33 -7.50
C THR A 95 10.06 -13.48 -8.29
N GLN A 96 10.71 -13.92 -9.38
CA GLN A 96 10.14 -14.90 -10.31
C GLN A 96 10.68 -16.32 -10.13
N SER A 97 11.77 -16.50 -9.37
CA SER A 97 12.33 -17.82 -9.13
C SER A 97 11.34 -18.71 -8.37
N GLY A 98 11.17 -19.95 -8.83
CA GLY A 98 10.37 -21.00 -8.17
C GLY A 98 11.15 -21.76 -7.09
N TYR A 99 12.45 -21.50 -6.94
CA TYR A 99 13.27 -22.08 -5.89
C TYR A 99 13.09 -21.29 -4.60
N ARG A 100 12.28 -21.81 -3.68
CA ARG A 100 11.87 -21.07 -2.48
C ARG A 100 11.80 -21.96 -1.25
N LEU A 101 12.09 -21.37 -0.09
CA LEU A 101 11.84 -21.99 1.21
C LEU A 101 10.70 -21.22 1.91
N TYR A 102 9.64 -21.93 2.20
CA TYR A 102 8.42 -21.39 2.80
C TYR A 102 8.35 -21.69 4.30
N PRO A 103 8.16 -20.68 5.19
CA PRO A 103 7.94 -20.88 6.62
C PRO A 103 6.46 -21.21 6.89
N LEU A 104 6.11 -22.51 6.86
CA LEU A 104 4.72 -23.00 6.87
C LEU A 104 3.91 -22.57 8.10
N ARG A 105 4.56 -22.36 9.26
CA ARG A 105 3.87 -21.90 10.48
C ARG A 105 3.33 -20.48 10.35
N LYS A 106 4.07 -19.60 9.68
CA LYS A 106 3.73 -18.18 9.52
C LYS A 106 2.81 -17.93 8.33
N MET A 107 2.71 -18.89 7.44
CA MET A 107 1.89 -18.74 6.24
C MET A 107 0.50 -19.31 6.44
N ASN A 108 -0.52 -18.55 6.09
CA ASN A 108 -1.88 -19.03 6.03
C ASN A 108 -2.16 -19.64 4.65
N VAL A 109 -1.70 -20.88 4.47
CA VAL A 109 -1.73 -21.61 3.19
C VAL A 109 -3.17 -21.85 2.68
N GLN A 110 -4.18 -21.75 3.56
CA GLN A 110 -5.54 -22.20 3.22
C GLN A 110 -6.53 -21.11 2.84
N SER A 111 -6.34 -19.86 3.27
CA SER A 111 -7.46 -18.90 3.26
C SER A 111 -7.37 -17.74 2.28
N CYS A 112 -6.25 -17.49 1.62
CA CYS A 112 -6.07 -16.23 0.89
C CYS A 112 -5.52 -16.34 -0.54
N TRP A 113 -5.29 -17.53 -1.08
CA TRP A 113 -4.64 -17.67 -2.37
C TRP A 113 -5.63 -18.06 -3.47
N TYR A 114 -5.89 -17.12 -4.35
CA TYR A 114 -6.93 -17.21 -5.38
C TYR A 114 -6.40 -17.74 -6.72
N THR A 115 -5.10 -17.56 -6.99
CA THR A 115 -4.52 -17.92 -8.29
C THR A 115 -4.11 -19.40 -8.36
N ALA A 116 -4.13 -19.98 -9.56
CA ALA A 116 -3.94 -21.44 -9.74
C ALA A 116 -2.74 -21.81 -10.62
N LYS A 117 -2.09 -20.82 -11.29
CA LYS A 117 -1.03 -21.07 -12.26
C LYS A 117 0.27 -20.36 -11.83
N TYR A 118 1.01 -19.76 -12.80
CA TYR A 118 2.28 -19.08 -12.53
C TYR A 118 2.14 -17.84 -11.65
N GLU A 119 1.01 -17.15 -11.74
CA GLU A 119 0.70 -15.98 -10.92
C GLU A 119 0.70 -16.28 -9.41
N PHE A 120 0.48 -17.53 -9.02
CA PHE A 120 0.51 -17.94 -7.62
C PHE A 120 1.82 -17.62 -6.89
N GLU A 121 2.92 -17.74 -7.58
CA GLU A 121 4.23 -17.50 -6.97
C GLU A 121 4.41 -16.04 -6.58
N LEU A 122 3.87 -15.10 -7.37
CA LEU A 122 3.86 -13.68 -7.02
C LEU A 122 2.87 -13.40 -5.89
N GLU A 123 1.64 -13.93 -6.02
CA GLU A 123 0.64 -13.82 -4.96
C GLU A 123 1.19 -14.29 -3.61
N ALA A 124 1.86 -15.44 -3.56
CA ALA A 124 2.39 -16.04 -2.34
C ALA A 124 3.42 -15.12 -1.64
N ILE A 125 4.35 -14.50 -2.37
CA ILE A 125 5.34 -13.62 -1.76
C ILE A 125 4.73 -12.31 -1.27
N VAL A 126 3.76 -11.74 -2.00
CA VAL A 126 3.08 -10.50 -1.61
C VAL A 126 2.23 -10.72 -0.35
N PHE A 127 1.40 -11.76 -0.31
CA PHE A 127 0.58 -12.08 0.87
C PHE A 127 1.45 -12.41 2.10
N THR A 128 2.57 -13.08 1.89
CA THR A 128 3.53 -13.37 2.97
C THR A 128 4.11 -12.07 3.54
N ALA A 129 4.53 -11.15 2.68
CA ALA A 129 5.02 -9.84 3.09
C ALA A 129 3.95 -9.01 3.81
N TRP A 130 2.70 -9.02 3.36
CA TRP A 130 1.58 -8.34 4.03
C TRP A 130 1.21 -8.96 5.39
N GLY A 131 1.59 -10.22 5.61
CA GLY A 131 1.47 -10.94 6.88
C GLY A 131 2.60 -10.63 7.88
N ASP A 132 3.40 -9.59 7.64
CA ASP A 132 4.54 -9.19 8.46
C ASP A 132 5.63 -10.28 8.56
N VAL A 133 5.69 -11.19 7.56
CA VAL A 133 6.74 -12.20 7.42
C VAL A 133 7.85 -11.64 6.52
N ALA A 134 9.09 -11.72 6.98
CA ALA A 134 10.24 -11.28 6.19
C ALA A 134 10.37 -12.08 4.89
N VAL A 135 10.69 -11.40 3.79
CA VAL A 135 10.98 -12.02 2.49
C VAL A 135 12.36 -11.58 2.05
N LYS A 136 13.25 -12.54 1.76
CA LYS A 136 14.64 -12.28 1.39
C LYS A 136 15.07 -13.10 0.20
N ASN A 137 16.05 -12.59 -0.54
CA ASN A 137 16.72 -13.35 -1.59
C ASN A 137 17.94 -14.09 -1.06
N ILE A 138 18.19 -15.27 -1.65
CA ILE A 138 19.42 -16.06 -1.47
C ILE A 138 20.01 -16.32 -2.85
N PRO A 139 21.30 -16.09 -3.07
CA PRO A 139 21.94 -16.40 -4.35
C PRO A 139 21.88 -17.90 -4.63
N ILE A 140 21.48 -18.26 -5.85
CA ILE A 140 21.40 -19.64 -6.33
C ILE A 140 22.13 -19.79 -7.66
N HIS A 141 22.58 -21.00 -7.93
CA HIS A 141 23.11 -21.39 -9.23
C HIS A 141 21.97 -21.81 -10.18
N VAL A 142 22.06 -21.38 -11.44
CA VAL A 142 21.06 -21.74 -12.45
C VAL A 142 21.75 -22.18 -13.73
N TYR A 143 21.36 -23.32 -14.24
CA TYR A 143 21.77 -23.81 -15.55
C TYR A 143 20.82 -23.27 -16.62
N TYR A 144 21.37 -22.62 -17.61
CA TYR A 144 20.64 -22.18 -18.79
C TYR A 144 20.97 -23.09 -19.97
N PRO A 145 20.08 -24.00 -20.38
CA PRO A 145 20.32 -24.85 -21.53
C PRO A 145 20.45 -24.00 -22.82
N PRO A 146 21.13 -24.50 -23.86
CA PRO A 146 21.21 -23.86 -25.16
C PRO A 146 19.81 -23.51 -25.70
N GLN A 147 19.70 -22.45 -26.49
CA GLN A 147 18.40 -21.92 -26.95
C GLN A 147 17.54 -22.96 -27.69
N ALA A 148 18.15 -23.92 -28.37
CA ALA A 148 17.48 -25.00 -29.09
C ALA A 148 16.79 -26.05 -28.18
N GLU A 149 17.24 -26.17 -26.93
CA GLU A 149 16.76 -27.18 -25.97
C GLU A 149 15.79 -26.59 -24.93
N ARG A 150 15.53 -25.27 -25.00
CA ARG A 150 14.66 -24.59 -24.03
C ARG A 150 13.18 -24.89 -24.31
N VAL A 151 12.53 -25.63 -23.43
CA VAL A 151 11.08 -25.84 -23.46
C VAL A 151 10.43 -24.85 -22.51
N SER A 152 9.64 -23.93 -23.04
CA SER A 152 8.85 -22.99 -22.23
C SER A 152 7.36 -23.30 -22.36
N HIS A 153 6.74 -23.58 -21.23
CA HIS A 153 5.28 -23.73 -21.14
C HIS A 153 4.54 -22.40 -20.87
N PHE A 154 5.28 -21.31 -20.77
CA PHE A 154 4.75 -19.96 -20.58
C PHE A 154 4.10 -19.44 -21.88
N ARG A 155 2.83 -19.05 -21.79
CA ARG A 155 2.06 -18.46 -22.89
C ARG A 155 2.08 -16.93 -22.76
N PRO A 156 2.93 -16.20 -23.53
CA PRO A 156 3.26 -14.81 -23.25
C PRO A 156 2.04 -13.91 -23.06
N PHE A 157 1.09 -13.96 -23.98
CA PHE A 157 -0.07 -13.07 -23.93
C PHE A 157 -1.03 -13.40 -22.78
N ARG A 158 -1.35 -14.68 -22.59
CA ARG A 158 -2.36 -15.13 -21.63
C ARG A 158 -1.87 -15.06 -20.19
N ASP A 159 -0.62 -15.46 -19.97
CA ASP A 159 -0.04 -15.49 -18.62
C ASP A 159 0.36 -14.06 -18.20
N PHE A 160 0.85 -13.21 -19.12
CA PHE A 160 1.10 -11.81 -18.85
C PHE A 160 -0.17 -11.04 -18.49
N THR A 161 -1.29 -11.27 -19.19
CA THR A 161 -2.57 -10.65 -18.86
C THR A 161 -3.02 -11.03 -17.43
N ARG A 162 -2.88 -12.30 -17.03
CA ARG A 162 -3.22 -12.76 -15.69
C ARG A 162 -2.36 -12.11 -14.61
N ILE A 163 -1.05 -12.03 -14.84
CA ILE A 163 -0.12 -11.36 -13.93
C ILE A 163 -0.48 -9.87 -13.82
N SER A 164 -0.82 -9.22 -14.94
CA SER A 164 -1.21 -7.80 -14.94
C SER A 164 -2.51 -7.56 -14.17
N VAL A 165 -3.51 -8.41 -14.34
CA VAL A 165 -4.77 -8.35 -13.57
C VAL A 165 -4.48 -8.57 -12.08
N LEU A 166 -3.66 -9.57 -11.73
CA LEU A 166 -3.27 -9.81 -10.35
C LEU A 166 -2.59 -8.58 -9.76
N ASN A 167 -1.56 -8.02 -10.41
CA ASN A 167 -0.86 -6.82 -9.92
C ASN A 167 -1.82 -5.64 -9.73
N THR A 168 -2.78 -5.44 -10.65
CA THR A 168 -3.78 -4.38 -10.49
C THR A 168 -4.61 -4.59 -9.21
N VAL A 169 -5.07 -5.81 -8.97
CA VAL A 169 -5.82 -6.15 -7.74
C VAL A 169 -4.95 -5.98 -6.49
N LEU A 170 -3.70 -6.45 -6.52
CA LEU A 170 -2.78 -6.34 -5.39
C LEU A 170 -2.46 -4.86 -5.07
N VAL A 171 -2.26 -4.01 -6.08
CA VAL A 171 -2.06 -2.57 -5.89
C VAL A 171 -3.30 -1.91 -5.29
N LEU A 172 -4.50 -2.25 -5.77
CA LEU A 172 -5.74 -1.74 -5.17
C LEU A 172 -5.87 -2.16 -3.70
N ILE A 173 -5.60 -3.41 -3.37
CA ILE A 173 -5.58 -3.88 -1.98
C ILE A 173 -4.52 -3.14 -1.17
N THR A 174 -3.33 -2.92 -1.74
CA THR A 174 -2.26 -2.16 -1.08
C THR A 174 -2.73 -0.75 -0.75
N CYS A 175 -3.26 -0.03 -1.71
CA CYS A 175 -3.68 1.37 -1.53
C CYS A 175 -4.90 1.50 -0.60
N LEU A 176 -5.89 0.62 -0.75
CA LEU A 176 -7.16 0.75 -0.04
C LEU A 176 -7.16 0.08 1.35
N TRP A 177 -6.30 -0.90 1.57
CA TRP A 177 -6.32 -1.67 2.81
C TRP A 177 -4.97 -1.73 3.52
N ILE A 178 -3.90 -2.15 2.86
CA ILE A 178 -2.61 -2.40 3.51
C ILE A 178 -1.96 -1.09 4.00
N VAL A 179 -1.88 -0.07 3.13
CA VAL A 179 -1.29 1.22 3.49
C VAL A 179 -2.09 1.91 4.61
N PRO A 180 -3.42 2.05 4.54
CA PRO A 180 -4.21 2.60 5.65
C PRO A 180 -4.08 1.78 6.94
N ARG A 181 -4.14 0.46 6.87
CA ARG A 181 -3.97 -0.44 8.02
C ARG A 181 -2.61 -0.22 8.70
N ASN A 182 -1.54 -0.18 7.91
CA ASN A 182 -0.19 0.02 8.44
C ASN A 182 0.01 1.43 9.00
N LEU A 183 -0.60 2.43 8.38
CA LEU A 183 -0.62 3.80 8.90
C LEU A 183 -1.35 3.86 10.25
N LEU A 184 -2.54 3.25 10.36
CA LEU A 184 -3.30 3.17 11.61
C LEU A 184 -2.55 2.39 12.70
N ARG A 185 -1.84 1.31 12.36
CA ARG A 185 -0.97 0.58 13.30
C ARG A 185 0.19 1.43 13.82
N LYS A 186 0.76 2.30 12.98
CA LYS A 186 1.82 3.25 13.39
C LYS A 186 1.28 4.42 14.20
N LEU A 187 0.02 4.79 14.01
CA LEU A 187 -0.72 5.76 14.82
C LEU A 187 -1.11 5.14 16.18
N SER A 188 -0.10 4.70 16.94
CA SER A 188 -0.32 4.31 18.33
C SER A 188 -0.79 5.54 19.13
N TRP A 189 -1.76 5.36 20.02
CA TRP A 189 -2.25 6.44 20.91
C TRP A 189 -1.10 7.15 21.63
N SER A 190 -0.06 6.41 22.03
CA SER A 190 1.15 6.96 22.63
C SER A 190 1.91 7.90 21.67
N ASN A 191 2.03 7.54 20.40
CA ASN A 191 2.70 8.35 19.39
C ASN A 191 1.90 9.61 19.04
N CYS A 192 0.57 9.49 18.94
CA CYS A 192 -0.32 10.63 18.73
C CYS A 192 -0.27 11.59 19.94
N LYS A 193 -0.31 11.05 21.16
CA LYS A 193 -0.19 11.84 22.39
C LYS A 193 1.15 12.54 22.46
N ARG A 194 2.26 11.84 22.16
CA ARG A 194 3.61 12.41 22.14
C ARG A 194 3.74 13.52 21.10
N PHE A 195 3.28 13.27 19.86
CA PHE A 195 3.25 14.28 18.80
C PHE A 195 2.47 15.53 19.22
N PHE A 196 1.27 15.33 19.78
CA PHE A 196 0.45 16.43 20.29
C PHE A 196 1.14 17.19 21.42
N THR A 197 1.75 16.48 22.38
CA THR A 197 2.47 17.10 23.47
C THR A 197 3.67 17.91 22.97
N ASP A 198 4.48 17.33 22.10
CA ASP A 198 5.73 17.96 21.63
C ASP A 198 5.49 19.15 20.69
N HIS A 199 4.51 19.07 19.79
CA HIS A 199 4.29 20.09 18.76
C HIS A 199 3.19 21.10 19.09
N VAL A 200 2.27 20.77 20.01
CA VAL A 200 1.14 21.62 20.37
C VAL A 200 1.25 22.18 21.78
N LEU A 201 1.53 21.32 22.76
CA LEU A 201 1.56 21.75 24.17
C LEU A 201 2.92 22.36 24.58
N ASN A 202 4.04 21.73 24.20
CA ASN A 202 5.38 22.15 24.60
C ASN A 202 6.00 23.20 23.66
N THR A 203 5.27 23.61 22.61
CA THR A 203 5.78 24.66 21.72
C THR A 203 5.71 26.03 22.40
N ARG A 204 6.73 26.85 22.17
CA ARG A 204 6.79 28.26 22.66
C ARG A 204 5.90 29.20 21.83
N GLU A 205 5.14 28.70 20.89
CA GLU A 205 4.23 29.50 20.07
C GLU A 205 2.96 29.87 20.83
N SER A 206 2.43 31.07 20.52
CA SER A 206 1.19 31.54 21.13
C SER A 206 0.00 30.65 20.71
N ASN A 207 -0.99 30.51 21.59
CA ASN A 207 -2.22 29.75 21.31
C ASN A 207 -2.88 30.18 20.01
N LEU A 208 -2.88 31.49 19.73
CA LEU A 208 -3.45 32.05 18.51
C LEU A 208 -2.74 31.51 17.25
N LYS A 209 -1.41 31.43 17.24
CA LYS A 209 -0.67 30.89 16.07
C LYS A 209 -0.97 29.42 15.82
N ILE A 210 -1.13 28.63 16.88
CA ILE A 210 -1.49 27.20 16.79
C ILE A 210 -2.91 27.07 16.21
N VAL A 211 -3.86 27.84 16.74
CA VAL A 211 -5.25 27.83 16.26
C VAL A 211 -5.31 28.23 14.78
N LEU A 212 -4.64 29.31 14.40
CA LEU A 212 -4.60 29.77 13.02
C LEU A 212 -3.93 28.75 12.09
N ALA A 213 -2.91 28.03 12.56
CA ALA A 213 -2.28 26.97 11.79
C ALA A 213 -3.25 25.78 11.53
N ILE A 214 -4.02 25.40 12.55
CA ILE A 214 -5.06 24.36 12.41
C ILE A 214 -6.15 24.82 11.45
N MET A 215 -6.64 26.06 11.61
CA MET A 215 -7.67 26.62 10.75
C MET A 215 -7.22 26.67 9.28
N LEU A 216 -6.00 27.15 9.02
CA LEU A 216 -5.43 27.19 7.70
C LEU A 216 -5.33 25.77 7.10
N GLY A 217 -4.83 24.81 7.87
CA GLY A 217 -4.71 23.43 7.42
C GLY A 217 -6.06 22.81 7.03
N ILE A 218 -7.07 22.92 7.90
CA ILE A 218 -8.41 22.37 7.62
C ILE A 218 -9.04 23.07 6.41
N PHE A 219 -8.92 24.38 6.29
CA PHE A 219 -9.40 25.12 5.14
C PHE A 219 -8.79 24.60 3.84
N MET A 220 -7.47 24.51 3.78
CA MET A 220 -6.73 24.04 2.60
C MET A 220 -6.94 22.56 2.32
N GLY A 221 -7.24 21.75 3.35
CA GLY A 221 -7.54 20.33 3.20
C GLY A 221 -8.92 20.05 2.58
N ILE A 222 -9.88 20.99 2.64
CA ILE A 222 -11.23 20.84 2.09
C ILE A 222 -11.36 21.49 0.71
N VAL A 223 -10.70 22.63 0.48
CA VAL A 223 -10.70 23.31 -0.82
C VAL A 223 -10.10 22.40 -1.90
N PRO A 224 -10.73 22.27 -3.10
CA PRO A 224 -10.33 21.32 -4.13
C PRO A 224 -9.07 21.76 -4.89
N LEU A 225 -7.95 21.84 -4.19
CA LEU A 225 -6.61 22.15 -4.74
C LEU A 225 -5.81 20.86 -4.98
N TRP A 226 -6.42 19.92 -5.68
CA TRP A 226 -5.91 18.56 -5.85
C TRP A 226 -4.44 18.51 -6.27
N GLY A 227 -3.62 17.83 -5.44
CA GLY A 227 -2.18 17.68 -5.62
C GLY A 227 -1.34 18.87 -5.13
N TYR A 228 -1.87 20.08 -5.10
CA TYR A 228 -1.13 21.28 -4.67
C TYR A 228 -1.43 21.72 -3.25
N GLN A 229 -2.43 21.15 -2.60
CA GLN A 229 -2.90 21.57 -1.27
C GLN A 229 -1.77 21.63 -0.23
N MET A 230 -0.87 20.63 -0.20
CA MET A 230 0.25 20.61 0.75
C MET A 230 1.28 21.71 0.48
N LEU A 231 1.62 21.96 -0.79
CA LEU A 231 2.57 22.99 -1.18
C LEU A 231 2.03 24.37 -0.83
N ILE A 232 0.76 24.64 -1.16
CA ILE A 232 0.12 25.93 -0.88
C ILE A 232 -0.05 26.12 0.62
N THR A 233 -0.45 25.07 1.37
CA THR A 233 -0.51 25.14 2.84
C THR A 233 0.85 25.49 3.45
N LEU A 234 1.92 24.84 2.98
CA LEU A 234 3.26 25.11 3.47
C LEU A 234 3.70 26.56 3.17
N PHE A 235 3.43 27.02 1.94
CA PHE A 235 3.71 28.38 1.51
C PHE A 235 2.96 29.42 2.36
N LEU A 236 1.64 29.26 2.53
CA LEU A 236 0.82 30.18 3.33
C LEU A 236 1.20 30.12 4.82
N ALA A 237 1.46 28.94 5.37
CA ALA A 237 1.94 28.81 6.75
C ALA A 237 3.29 29.51 6.93
N HIS A 238 4.17 29.49 5.92
CA HIS A 238 5.42 30.25 5.95
C HIS A 238 5.18 31.77 5.88
N LEU A 239 4.33 32.20 4.96
CA LEU A 239 4.00 33.61 4.74
C LEU A 239 3.38 34.24 6.00
N PHE A 240 2.44 33.55 6.65
CA PHE A 240 1.78 34.01 7.88
C PHE A 240 2.57 33.69 9.16
N ARG A 241 3.77 33.15 9.04
CA ARG A 241 4.64 32.76 10.16
C ARG A 241 3.94 31.85 11.18
N LEU A 242 3.12 30.92 10.66
CA LEU A 242 2.40 29.90 11.42
C LEU A 242 3.23 28.62 11.52
N ASN A 243 2.82 27.73 12.45
CA ASN A 243 3.45 26.42 12.60
C ASN A 243 3.18 25.53 11.37
N LYS A 244 4.23 25.30 10.58
CA LYS A 244 4.14 24.55 9.32
C LYS A 244 3.75 23.10 9.53
N VAL A 245 4.24 22.47 10.63
CA VAL A 245 3.96 21.08 10.94
C VAL A 245 2.49 20.88 11.29
N ILE A 246 1.96 21.77 12.15
CA ILE A 246 0.55 21.75 12.55
C ILE A 246 -0.36 22.00 11.35
N ALA A 247 -0.04 23.00 10.52
CA ALA A 247 -0.83 23.31 9.33
C ALA A 247 -0.83 22.15 8.32
N LEU A 248 0.32 21.50 8.06
CA LEU A 248 0.40 20.36 7.17
C LEU A 248 -0.36 19.14 7.68
N VAL A 249 -0.26 18.85 8.99
CA VAL A 249 -1.02 17.74 9.58
C VAL A 249 -2.52 17.98 9.49
N ALA A 250 -2.98 19.21 9.79
CA ALA A 250 -4.37 19.60 9.68
C ALA A 250 -4.88 19.57 8.22
N ALA A 251 -4.03 19.90 7.23
CA ALA A 251 -4.39 19.85 5.81
C ALA A 251 -4.62 18.41 5.29
N ASN A 252 -4.11 17.40 6.01
CA ASN A 252 -4.35 16.00 5.68
C ASN A 252 -5.69 15.45 6.19
N ILE A 253 -6.68 16.29 6.46
CA ILE A 253 -8.05 15.86 6.81
C ILE A 253 -8.70 15.06 5.68
N SER A 254 -8.29 15.26 4.43
CA SER A 254 -8.76 14.55 3.23
C SER A 254 -8.15 13.15 3.10
N ILE A 255 -8.17 12.36 4.19
CA ILE A 255 -7.83 10.94 4.12
C ILE A 255 -8.94 10.17 3.38
N PRO A 256 -8.62 9.05 2.70
CA PRO A 256 -9.57 8.34 1.84
C PRO A 256 -10.97 8.08 2.44
N PRO A 257 -11.13 7.68 3.72
CA PRO A 257 -12.46 7.53 4.32
C PRO A 257 -13.25 8.82 4.48
N MET A 258 -12.57 9.98 4.57
CA MET A 258 -13.22 11.28 4.76
C MET A 258 -13.60 11.94 3.44
N ILE A 259 -12.97 11.57 2.33
CA ILE A 259 -13.23 12.18 1.02
C ILE A 259 -14.71 12.18 0.64
N PRO A 260 -15.47 11.07 0.73
CA PRO A 260 -16.89 11.07 0.40
C PRO A 260 -17.71 12.05 1.24
N LEU A 261 -17.39 12.16 2.54
CA LEU A 261 -18.07 13.09 3.45
C LEU A 261 -17.79 14.56 3.09
N LEU A 262 -16.53 14.86 2.78
CA LEU A 262 -16.11 16.21 2.39
C LEU A 262 -16.72 16.63 1.05
N LEU A 263 -16.74 15.72 0.07
CA LEU A 263 -17.37 15.94 -1.23
C LEU A 263 -18.89 16.19 -1.07
N TYR A 264 -19.57 15.32 -0.32
CA TYR A 264 -21.00 15.45 -0.08
C TYR A 264 -21.34 16.73 0.69
N GLY A 265 -20.60 17.05 1.77
CA GLY A 265 -20.77 18.27 2.55
C GLY A 265 -20.56 19.53 1.71
N SER A 266 -19.52 19.55 0.88
CA SER A 266 -19.24 20.64 -0.05
C SER A 266 -20.36 20.83 -1.07
N TYR A 267 -20.81 19.75 -1.71
CA TYR A 267 -21.90 19.77 -2.68
C TYR A 267 -23.21 20.26 -2.04
N ARG A 268 -23.60 19.69 -0.89
CA ARG A 268 -24.82 20.11 -0.16
C ARG A 268 -24.79 21.58 0.24
N THR A 269 -23.64 22.08 0.69
CA THR A 269 -23.48 23.50 1.03
C THR A 269 -23.66 24.39 -0.20
N GLY A 270 -23.13 23.98 -1.35
CA GLY A 270 -23.31 24.70 -2.62
C GLY A 270 -24.76 24.73 -3.07
N CYS A 271 -25.49 23.61 -2.96
CA CYS A 271 -26.92 23.55 -3.26
C CYS A 271 -27.72 24.52 -2.38
N MET A 272 -27.44 24.57 -1.07
CA MET A 272 -28.10 25.47 -0.14
C MET A 272 -27.85 26.95 -0.47
N VAL A 273 -26.65 27.30 -0.87
CA VAL A 273 -26.24 28.69 -1.16
C VAL A 273 -26.78 29.16 -2.50
N LEU A 274 -26.81 28.29 -3.51
CA LEU A 274 -27.29 28.61 -4.85
C LEU A 274 -28.81 28.42 -5.02
N GLY A 275 -29.50 27.93 -3.98
CA GLY A 275 -30.96 27.72 -4.00
C GLY A 275 -31.42 26.58 -4.90
N ASN A 276 -30.54 25.72 -5.35
CA ASN A 276 -30.85 24.60 -6.21
C ASN A 276 -31.09 23.33 -5.38
N PRO A 277 -32.15 22.53 -5.67
CA PRO A 277 -32.35 21.26 -5.00
C PRO A 277 -31.22 20.31 -5.31
N PRO A 278 -30.87 19.37 -4.39
CA PRO A 278 -29.82 18.40 -4.61
C PRO A 278 -30.30 17.24 -5.52
N ASP A 279 -30.48 17.53 -6.80
CA ASP A 279 -30.91 16.55 -7.82
C ASP A 279 -29.68 15.92 -8.49
N LEU A 280 -29.12 14.90 -7.84
CA LEU A 280 -28.14 14.00 -8.45
C LEU A 280 -28.90 12.91 -9.22
N HIS A 281 -29.50 13.24 -10.36
CA HIS A 281 -29.95 12.24 -11.31
C HIS A 281 -28.75 11.72 -12.10
N LEU A 282 -28.20 10.57 -11.67
CA LEU A 282 -27.10 9.86 -12.35
C LEU A 282 -27.44 9.43 -13.80
N GLY A 283 -28.67 9.66 -14.25
CA GLY A 283 -29.15 9.30 -15.59
C GLY A 283 -28.92 10.35 -16.68
N ASP A 284 -28.77 11.63 -16.33
CA ASP A 284 -28.61 12.73 -17.30
C ASP A 284 -27.23 13.38 -17.22
N LEU A 285 -26.25 12.77 -17.88
CA LEU A 285 -24.90 13.29 -18.04
C LEU A 285 -24.85 14.37 -19.16
N SER A 286 -25.73 15.36 -19.12
CA SER A 286 -25.60 16.51 -20.01
C SER A 286 -24.46 17.44 -19.55
N LEU A 287 -23.78 18.11 -20.49
CA LEU A 287 -22.69 19.04 -20.17
C LEU A 287 -23.15 20.19 -19.26
N GLU A 288 -24.41 20.60 -19.37
CA GLU A 288 -25.01 21.63 -18.52
C GLU A 288 -25.18 21.17 -17.08
N ASN A 289 -25.63 19.93 -16.87
CA ASN A 289 -25.77 19.34 -15.53
C ASN A 289 -24.41 19.14 -14.85
N VAL A 290 -23.39 18.69 -15.60
CA VAL A 290 -22.02 18.56 -15.08
C VAL A 290 -21.45 19.91 -14.67
N LYS A 291 -21.69 20.96 -15.46
CA LYS A 291 -21.24 22.34 -15.15
C LYS A 291 -21.93 22.87 -13.88
N SER A 292 -23.23 22.71 -13.75
CA SER A 292 -23.97 23.18 -12.57
C SER A 292 -23.54 22.44 -11.29
N VAL A 293 -23.35 21.13 -11.35
CA VAL A 293 -22.82 20.32 -10.22
C VAL A 293 -21.42 20.75 -9.84
N LEU A 294 -20.57 21.06 -10.81
CA LEU A 294 -19.22 21.54 -10.56
C LEU A 294 -19.20 22.93 -9.91
N GLU A 295 -20.05 23.85 -10.37
CA GLU A 295 -20.20 25.18 -9.77
C GLU A 295 -20.69 25.09 -8.32
N GLN A 296 -21.72 24.26 -8.07
CA GLN A 296 -22.22 23.99 -6.72
C GLN A 296 -21.12 23.43 -5.81
N TYR A 297 -20.36 22.46 -6.32
CA TYR A 297 -19.26 21.88 -5.57
C TYR A 297 -18.15 22.90 -5.28
N LEU A 298 -17.71 23.70 -6.25
CA LEU A 298 -16.63 24.67 -6.07
C LEU A 298 -17.01 25.76 -5.07
N ILE A 299 -18.19 26.39 -5.24
CA ILE A 299 -18.66 27.43 -4.33
C ILE A 299 -18.91 26.83 -2.94
N GLY A 300 -19.60 25.70 -2.89
CA GLY A 300 -19.90 25.02 -1.64
C GLY A 300 -18.66 24.55 -0.89
N SER A 301 -17.61 24.12 -1.59
CA SER A 301 -16.38 23.68 -0.95
C SER A 301 -15.65 24.81 -0.22
N ILE A 302 -15.65 26.03 -0.77
CA ILE A 302 -15.03 27.19 -0.12
C ILE A 302 -15.82 27.58 1.14
N ILE A 303 -17.16 27.63 1.04
CA ILE A 303 -18.01 27.99 2.18
C ILE A 303 -17.97 26.92 3.26
N PHE A 304 -18.04 25.65 2.86
CA PHE A 304 -17.92 24.52 3.78
C PHE A 304 -16.55 24.48 4.46
N ALA A 305 -15.47 24.75 3.71
CA ALA A 305 -14.12 24.86 4.25
C ALA A 305 -14.00 26.00 5.27
N MET A 306 -14.60 27.17 5.00
CA MET A 306 -14.64 28.27 5.96
C MET A 306 -15.38 27.90 7.23
N ALA A 307 -16.55 27.30 7.12
CA ALA A 307 -17.34 26.86 8.26
C ALA A 307 -16.60 25.83 9.13
N CYS A 308 -16.02 24.81 8.51
CA CYS A 308 -15.23 23.78 9.20
C CYS A 308 -13.97 24.38 9.84
N SER A 309 -13.31 25.30 9.16
CA SER A 309 -12.13 26.02 9.67
C SER A 309 -12.48 26.85 10.91
N LEU A 310 -13.56 27.63 10.87
CA LEU A 310 -14.01 28.42 12.02
C LEU A 310 -14.41 27.52 13.20
N LEU A 311 -15.18 26.47 12.95
CA LEU A 311 -15.56 25.50 13.98
C LEU A 311 -14.33 24.85 14.62
N SER A 312 -13.36 24.45 13.83
CA SER A 312 -12.11 23.88 14.33
C SER A 312 -11.30 24.88 15.14
N GLY A 313 -11.36 26.16 14.76
CA GLY A 313 -10.71 27.27 15.49
C GLY A 313 -11.30 27.42 16.89
N VAL A 314 -12.65 27.41 17.00
CA VAL A 314 -13.34 27.47 18.30
C VAL A 314 -12.97 26.25 19.17
N ILE A 315 -13.08 25.05 18.61
CA ILE A 315 -12.76 23.79 19.32
C ILE A 315 -11.29 23.81 19.79
N SER A 316 -10.37 24.18 18.92
CA SER A 316 -8.94 24.21 19.24
C SER A 316 -8.62 25.25 20.31
N THR A 317 -9.28 26.41 20.30
CA THR A 317 -9.10 27.45 21.32
C THR A 317 -9.53 26.92 22.70
N VAL A 318 -10.70 26.30 22.78
CA VAL A 318 -11.22 25.72 24.02
C VAL A 318 -10.29 24.61 24.53
N LEU A 319 -9.89 23.69 23.65
CA LEU A 319 -9.00 22.59 24.02
C LEU A 319 -7.64 23.07 24.52
N LEU A 320 -7.04 24.06 23.83
CA LEU A 320 -5.75 24.61 24.26
C LEU A 320 -5.85 25.36 25.58
N ALA A 321 -6.94 26.10 25.82
CA ALA A 321 -7.18 26.78 27.09
C ALA A 321 -7.26 25.78 28.25
N ILE A 322 -7.97 24.65 28.06
CA ILE A 322 -8.08 23.61 29.08
C ILE A 322 -6.74 22.88 29.30
N CYS A 323 -6.07 22.47 28.23
CA CYS A 323 -4.86 21.64 28.30
C CYS A 323 -3.64 22.41 28.81
N ARG A 324 -3.44 23.68 28.38
CA ARG A 324 -2.30 24.51 28.82
C ARG A 324 -2.47 25.01 30.26
N ARG A 325 -3.68 25.37 30.66
CA ARG A 325 -3.99 25.74 32.04
C ARG A 325 -3.68 24.62 33.02
N LYS A 326 -3.94 23.36 32.60
CA LYS A 326 -3.66 22.17 33.42
C LYS A 326 -2.16 21.87 33.60
N ASN A 327 -1.32 22.34 32.67
CA ASN A 327 0.13 22.08 32.66
C ASN A 327 0.97 23.28 33.12
N GLY A 328 0.35 24.38 33.64
CA GLY A 328 1.08 25.53 34.21
C GLY A 328 1.87 26.38 33.19
N TYR A 329 1.49 26.37 31.94
CA TYR A 329 2.05 27.22 30.89
C TYR A 329 1.14 28.45 30.67
N ASP A 330 1.01 29.31 31.69
CA ASP A 330 0.47 30.67 31.52
C ASP A 330 1.60 31.67 31.33
#